data_421bddb3aa254341cbbddf6a23f5f14c
#
_entry.id   421bddb3aa254341cbbddf6a23f5f14c
#
_cell.length_a   1.000
_cell.length_b   1.000
_cell.length_c   1.000
_cell.angle_alpha   90.00
_cell.angle_beta   90.00
_cell.angle_gamma   90.00
#
_symmetry.space_group_name_H-M   'P 1'
#
loop_
_entity.id
_entity.type
_entity.pdbx_description
1 polymer ?
#
loop_
_entity_poly.entity_id
_entity_poly.type
_entity_poly.pdbx_seq_one_letter_code
_entity_poly.pdbx_strand_id
1 'polypeptide(L)'
;MVVLLLSVALIAEKTLLGRSTGNRELQLIPFYTFTTVSYNNEAIRGLLMNTVLFLPFGLTIPHLLEIKEKNNKARWCMSVLSGLGISILVECLQFVFGIGRAETDDVICNTLGCALGVSADIVATVIITKIKLRKK
;
A
#
# COMPACT_ATOMS: atom_id res chain seq x y z
N MET A 1 -4.63 9.79 -13.14
CA MET A 1 -3.29 10.39 -12.87
C MET A 1 -3.26 11.23 -11.61
N VAL A 2 -4.17 12.20 -11.43
CA VAL A 2 -4.21 13.08 -10.23
C VAL A 2 -4.29 12.27 -8.92
N VAL A 3 -5.20 11.31 -8.80
CA VAL A 3 -5.37 10.48 -7.58
C VAL A 3 -4.11 9.70 -7.26
N LEU A 4 -3.41 9.16 -8.26
CA LEU A 4 -2.15 8.45 -8.05
C LEU A 4 -1.05 9.38 -7.53
N LEU A 5 -0.90 10.56 -8.14
CA LEU A 5 0.09 11.55 -7.69
C LEU A 5 -0.19 12.00 -6.27
N LEU A 6 -1.46 12.23 -5.91
CA LEU A 6 -1.87 12.52 -4.55
C LEU A 6 -1.58 11.36 -3.59
N SER A 7 -1.83 10.11 -4.03
CA SER A 7 -1.51 8.93 -3.20
C SER A 7 -0.01 8.82 -2.93
N VAL A 8 0.82 8.98 -3.95
CA VAL A 8 2.29 8.93 -3.81
C VAL A 8 2.79 10.09 -2.93
N ALA A 9 2.24 11.29 -3.10
CA ALA A 9 2.59 12.44 -2.27
C ALA A 9 2.20 12.22 -0.80
N LEU A 10 1.00 11.68 -0.54
CA LEU A 10 0.56 11.33 0.82
C LEU A 10 1.42 10.23 1.44
N ILE A 11 1.78 9.20 0.67
CA ILE A 11 2.70 8.15 1.13
C ILE A 11 4.02 8.81 1.53
N ALA A 12 4.64 9.61 0.65
CA ALA A 12 5.90 10.27 0.93
C ALA A 12 5.81 11.22 2.15
N GLU A 13 4.74 12.01 2.26
CA GLU A 13 4.53 12.90 3.40
C GLU A 13 4.44 12.11 4.72
N LYS A 14 3.60 11.08 4.77
CA LYS A 14 3.33 10.35 6.02
C LYS A 14 4.44 9.36 6.41
N THR A 15 5.20 8.88 5.43
CA THR A 15 6.24 7.86 5.69
C THR A 15 7.65 8.45 5.74
N LEU A 16 7.94 9.51 4.98
CA LEU A 16 9.29 10.07 4.85
C LEU A 16 9.43 11.48 5.46
N LEU A 17 8.39 12.31 5.39
CA LEU A 17 8.44 13.69 5.87
C LEU A 17 7.87 13.81 7.29
N GLY A 18 8.48 14.66 8.12
CA GLY A 18 7.98 14.96 9.47
C GLY A 18 8.37 13.95 10.55
N ARG A 19 9.21 12.96 10.25
CA ARG A 19 9.79 12.05 11.25
C ARG A 19 11.12 12.60 11.77
N SER A 20 11.41 12.37 13.07
CA SER A 20 12.70 12.75 13.67
C SER A 20 13.81 11.86 13.10
N THR A 21 14.91 12.50 12.67
CA THR A 21 16.12 11.81 12.23
C THR A 21 16.95 11.36 13.43
N GLY A 22 17.59 10.19 13.34
CA GLY A 22 18.59 9.75 14.35
C GLY A 22 18.55 8.29 14.74
N ASN A 23 17.44 7.59 14.55
CA ASN A 23 17.34 6.17 14.91
C ASN A 23 17.27 5.31 13.64
N ARG A 24 18.28 4.43 13.50
CA ARG A 24 18.27 3.36 12.49
C ARG A 24 17.94 2.05 13.19
N GLU A 25 16.68 1.71 13.24
CA GLU A 25 16.24 0.44 13.80
C GLU A 25 15.65 -0.42 12.68
N LEU A 26 15.86 -1.73 12.78
CA LEU A 26 15.38 -2.71 11.82
C LEU A 26 14.59 -3.79 12.56
N GLN A 27 13.30 -3.91 12.26
CA GLN A 27 12.43 -4.92 12.83
C GLN A 27 11.95 -5.87 11.73
N LEU A 28 12.65 -7.01 11.62
CA LEU A 28 12.38 -7.99 10.56
C LEU A 28 11.44 -9.12 10.96
N ILE A 29 11.03 -9.21 12.24
CA ILE A 29 10.14 -10.27 12.71
C ILE A 29 8.71 -9.91 12.28
N PRO A 30 8.07 -10.70 11.39
CA PRO A 30 6.70 -10.46 11.00
C PRO A 30 5.74 -10.58 12.19
N PHE A 31 4.71 -9.73 12.20
CA PHE A 31 3.68 -9.68 13.25
C PHE A 31 4.21 -9.34 14.64
N TYR A 32 5.42 -8.79 14.73
CA TYR A 32 6.01 -8.37 16.00
C TYR A 32 5.13 -7.34 16.71
N THR A 33 4.62 -6.38 15.98
CA THR A 33 3.75 -5.32 16.52
C THR A 33 2.46 -5.90 17.08
N PHE A 34 1.88 -6.92 16.44
CA PHE A 34 0.66 -7.58 16.94
C PHE A 34 0.91 -8.43 18.18
N THR A 35 2.07 -9.06 18.29
CA THR A 35 2.38 -9.98 19.41
C THR A 35 2.92 -9.27 20.63
N THR A 36 3.70 -8.21 20.45
CA THR A 36 4.42 -7.52 21.54
C THR A 36 3.63 -6.32 22.06
N VAL A 37 2.80 -5.72 21.22
CA VAL A 37 2.11 -4.44 21.50
C VAL A 37 0.59 -4.62 21.62
N SER A 38 0.13 -5.82 22.03
CA SER A 38 -1.29 -6.18 22.14
C SER A 38 -2.17 -5.19 22.94
N TYR A 39 -1.58 -4.23 23.62
CA TYR A 39 -2.28 -3.21 24.43
C TYR A 39 -1.93 -1.76 24.03
N ASN A 40 -1.14 -1.54 22.96
CA ASN A 40 -0.81 -0.18 22.51
C ASN A 40 -1.66 0.21 21.31
N ASN A 41 -2.72 0.95 21.56
CA ASN A 41 -3.63 1.47 20.52
C ASN A 41 -2.92 2.30 19.43
N GLU A 42 -1.80 2.95 19.75
CA GLU A 42 -1.05 3.75 18.79
C GLU A 42 -0.35 2.89 17.73
N ALA A 43 0.21 1.75 18.13
CA ALA A 43 0.87 0.85 17.18
C ALA A 43 -0.15 0.22 16.21
N ILE A 44 -1.29 -0.23 16.71
CA ILE A 44 -2.39 -0.75 15.87
C ILE A 44 -2.89 0.35 14.94
N ARG A 45 -3.02 1.58 15.43
CA ARG A 45 -3.41 2.73 14.61
C ARG A 45 -2.40 2.98 13.49
N GLY A 46 -1.09 2.87 13.75
CA GLY A 46 -0.04 2.98 12.72
C GLY A 46 -0.23 1.96 11.61
N LEU A 47 -0.41 0.68 11.93
CA LEU A 47 -0.64 -0.40 10.97
C LEU A 47 -1.91 -0.17 10.13
N LEU A 48 -3.00 0.26 10.77
CA LEU A 48 -4.23 0.60 10.06
C LEU A 48 -4.03 1.78 9.11
N MET A 49 -3.31 2.83 9.55
CA MET A 49 -3.01 3.98 8.71
C MET A 49 -2.17 3.61 7.49
N ASN A 50 -1.19 2.72 7.63
CA ASN A 50 -0.39 2.20 6.52
C ASN A 50 -1.27 1.47 5.51
N THR A 51 -2.18 0.61 5.97
CA THR A 51 -3.16 -0.07 5.11
C THR A 51 -4.03 0.93 4.34
N VAL A 52 -4.61 1.92 5.03
CA VAL A 52 -5.47 2.96 4.43
C VAL A 52 -4.70 3.83 3.43
N LEU A 53 -3.44 4.14 3.73
CA LEU A 53 -2.59 4.99 2.89
C LEU A 53 -2.32 4.36 1.52
N PHE A 54 -2.16 3.03 1.44
CA PHE A 54 -1.89 2.30 0.21
C PHE A 54 -3.16 1.88 -0.56
N LEU A 55 -4.34 2.02 0.03
CA LEU A 55 -5.60 1.68 -0.63
C LEU A 55 -5.86 2.52 -1.90
N PRO A 56 -5.77 3.87 -1.90
CA PRO A 56 -5.96 4.67 -3.10
C PRO A 56 -4.87 4.43 -4.15
N PHE A 57 -3.64 4.07 -3.74
CA PHE A 57 -2.60 3.62 -4.65
C PHE A 57 -3.04 2.35 -5.38
N GLY A 58 -3.54 1.34 -4.65
CA GLY A 58 -4.05 0.10 -5.22
C GLY A 58 -5.23 0.29 -6.18
N LEU A 59 -6.14 1.24 -5.90
CA LEU A 59 -7.24 1.60 -6.80
C LEU A 59 -6.77 2.16 -8.14
N THR A 60 -5.63 2.83 -8.17
CA THR A 60 -5.19 3.61 -9.35
C THR A 60 -4.08 2.94 -10.16
N ILE A 61 -3.24 2.11 -9.54
CA ILE A 61 -2.08 1.51 -10.19
C ILE A 61 -2.42 0.62 -11.40
N PRO A 62 -3.54 -0.16 -11.43
CA PRO A 62 -3.90 -0.95 -12.60
C PRO A 62 -4.15 -0.11 -13.84
N HIS A 63 -4.63 1.12 -13.67
CA HIS A 63 -4.91 2.05 -14.76
C HIS A 63 -3.64 2.73 -15.28
N LEU A 64 -2.67 2.99 -14.38
CA LEU A 64 -1.40 3.59 -14.77
C LEU A 64 -0.54 2.63 -15.60
N LEU A 65 -0.44 1.39 -15.15
CA LEU A 65 0.42 0.40 -15.80
C LEU A 65 -0.15 -0.07 -17.14
N GLU A 66 -1.33 0.46 -17.56
CA GLU A 66 -2.03 0.04 -18.77
C GLU A 66 -2.02 -1.48 -18.95
N ILE A 67 -2.20 -2.21 -17.83
CA ILE A 67 -2.19 -3.66 -17.83
C ILE A 67 -3.40 -4.11 -18.65
N LYS A 68 -3.20 -4.24 -19.98
CA LYS A 68 -4.20 -4.68 -20.95
C LYS A 68 -4.52 -6.17 -20.84
N GLU A 69 -4.05 -6.78 -19.78
CA GLU A 69 -4.31 -8.18 -19.50
C GLU A 69 -5.82 -8.41 -19.32
N LYS A 70 -6.40 -9.23 -20.18
CA LYS A 70 -7.79 -9.71 -20.03
C LYS A 70 -7.95 -10.58 -18.78
N ASN A 71 -6.84 -11.07 -18.22
CA ASN A 71 -6.81 -11.89 -17.03
C ASN A 71 -6.73 -11.04 -15.77
N ASN A 72 -7.83 -10.96 -15.03
CA ASN A 72 -7.91 -10.23 -13.77
C ASN A 72 -6.89 -10.70 -12.72
N LYS A 73 -6.48 -11.99 -12.73
CA LYS A 73 -5.46 -12.50 -11.81
C LYS A 73 -4.09 -11.91 -12.11
N ALA A 74 -3.67 -11.88 -13.38
CA ALA A 74 -2.41 -11.29 -13.77
C ALA A 74 -2.38 -9.79 -13.45
N ARG A 75 -3.46 -9.08 -13.76
CA ARG A 75 -3.64 -7.66 -13.42
C ARG A 75 -3.50 -7.43 -11.91
N TRP A 76 -4.18 -8.25 -11.11
CA TRP A 76 -4.11 -8.19 -9.64
C TRP A 76 -2.68 -8.43 -9.14
N CYS A 77 -2.04 -9.51 -9.57
CA CYS A 77 -0.67 -9.86 -9.16
C CYS A 77 0.33 -8.75 -9.49
N MET A 78 0.33 -8.25 -10.73
CA MET A 78 1.28 -7.20 -11.16
C MET A 78 1.08 -5.91 -10.35
N SER A 79 -0.16 -5.53 -10.11
CA SER A 79 -0.48 -4.32 -9.35
C SER A 79 -0.07 -4.45 -7.88
N VAL A 80 -0.32 -5.60 -7.25
CA VAL A 80 0.08 -5.86 -5.85
C VAL A 80 1.60 -5.94 -5.72
N LEU A 81 2.30 -6.56 -6.67
CA LEU A 81 3.77 -6.58 -6.71
C LEU A 81 4.36 -5.17 -6.83
N SER A 82 3.71 -4.29 -7.58
CA SER A 82 4.13 -2.87 -7.65
C SER A 82 3.98 -2.17 -6.29
N GLY A 83 2.87 -2.42 -5.58
CA GLY A 83 2.66 -1.91 -4.23
C GLY A 83 3.68 -2.43 -3.22
N LEU A 84 3.97 -3.73 -3.27
CA LEU A 84 5.02 -4.35 -2.46
C LEU A 84 6.39 -3.72 -2.74
N GLY A 85 6.75 -3.52 -4.00
CA GLY A 85 8.02 -2.91 -4.38
C GLY A 85 8.16 -1.48 -3.86
N ILE A 86 7.11 -0.68 -3.95
CA ILE A 86 7.09 0.69 -3.39
C ILE A 86 7.16 0.65 -1.86
N SER A 87 6.46 -0.27 -1.22
CA SER A 87 6.52 -0.39 0.23
C SER A 87 7.94 -0.74 0.72
N ILE A 88 8.58 -1.72 0.09
CA ILE A 88 9.98 -2.06 0.40
C ILE A 88 10.91 -0.87 0.18
N LEU A 89 10.72 -0.12 -0.92
CA LEU A 89 11.50 1.08 -1.20
C LEU A 89 11.34 2.12 -0.08
N VAL A 90 10.13 2.35 0.39
CA VAL A 90 9.85 3.27 1.51
C VAL A 90 10.61 2.86 2.76
N GLU A 91 10.51 1.59 3.17
CA GLU A 91 11.22 1.08 4.36
C GLU A 91 12.76 1.16 4.21
N CYS A 92 13.28 0.87 3.02
CA CYS A 92 14.70 1.06 2.72
C CYS A 92 15.13 2.53 2.85
N LEU A 93 14.34 3.47 2.34
CA LEU A 93 14.62 4.90 2.45
C LEU A 93 14.57 5.35 3.92
N GLN A 94 13.60 4.89 4.70
CA GLN A 94 13.51 5.19 6.13
C GLN A 94 14.78 4.73 6.87
N PHE A 95 15.22 3.50 6.60
CA PHE A 95 16.43 2.96 7.20
C PHE A 95 17.70 3.73 6.78
N VAL A 96 17.88 3.98 5.48
CA VAL A 96 19.07 4.66 4.94
C VAL A 96 19.18 6.09 5.48
N PHE A 97 18.07 6.82 5.51
CA PHE A 97 18.06 8.20 5.99
C PHE A 97 17.92 8.32 7.52
N GLY A 98 17.72 7.22 8.24
CA GLY A 98 17.54 7.23 9.69
C GLY A 98 16.31 8.01 10.15
N ILE A 99 15.23 7.96 9.36
CA ILE A 99 13.97 8.70 9.61
C ILE A 99 12.87 7.80 10.19
N GLY A 100 13.26 6.80 10.91
CA GLY A 100 12.34 5.88 11.59
C GLY A 100 12.87 4.47 11.65
N ARG A 101 11.99 3.57 12.11
CA ARG A 101 12.24 2.13 12.17
C ARG A 101 11.68 1.48 10.92
N ALA A 102 12.51 0.73 10.20
CA ALA A 102 12.06 -0.08 9.07
C ALA A 102 11.43 -1.38 9.60
N GLU A 103 10.14 -1.58 9.30
CA GLU A 103 9.34 -2.66 9.88
C GLU A 103 8.73 -3.56 8.81
N THR A 104 8.90 -4.87 8.99
CA THR A 104 8.22 -5.86 8.12
C THR A 104 6.70 -5.75 8.20
N ASP A 105 6.15 -5.41 9.37
CA ASP A 105 4.71 -5.24 9.56
C ASP A 105 4.14 -4.09 8.73
N ASP A 106 4.91 -3.01 8.55
CA ASP A 106 4.53 -1.90 7.67
C ASP A 106 4.48 -2.34 6.21
N VAL A 107 5.47 -3.13 5.76
CA VAL A 107 5.46 -3.71 4.39
C VAL A 107 4.22 -4.60 4.17
N ILE A 108 3.87 -5.42 5.15
CA ILE A 108 2.69 -6.29 5.09
C ILE A 108 1.41 -5.46 5.00
N CYS A 109 1.25 -4.46 5.87
CA CYS A 109 0.06 -3.62 5.92
C CYS A 109 -0.11 -2.75 4.66
N ASN A 110 0.97 -2.15 4.16
CA ASN A 110 0.98 -1.40 2.91
C ASN A 110 0.58 -2.27 1.72
N THR A 111 1.16 -3.48 1.63
CA THR A 111 0.84 -4.44 0.56
C THR A 111 -0.62 -4.90 0.65
N LEU A 112 -1.14 -5.13 1.86
CA LEU A 112 -2.54 -5.46 2.09
C LEU A 112 -3.46 -4.32 1.64
N GLY A 113 -3.13 -3.08 1.97
CA GLY A 113 -3.87 -1.90 1.53
C GLY A 113 -3.93 -1.80 0.00
N CYS A 114 -2.79 -1.99 -0.66
CA CYS A 114 -2.73 -2.05 -2.12
C CYS A 114 -3.60 -3.19 -2.68
N ALA A 115 -3.51 -4.40 -2.13
CA ALA A 115 -4.30 -5.56 -2.57
C ALA A 115 -5.81 -5.32 -2.44
N LEU A 116 -6.26 -4.71 -1.35
CA LEU A 116 -7.65 -4.30 -1.16
C LEU A 116 -8.10 -3.27 -2.19
N GLY A 117 -7.27 -2.26 -2.47
CA GLY A 117 -7.54 -1.25 -3.49
C GLY A 117 -7.68 -1.86 -4.89
N VAL A 118 -6.74 -2.71 -5.30
CA VAL A 118 -6.79 -3.42 -6.60
C VAL A 118 -8.03 -4.31 -6.70
N SER A 119 -8.39 -5.01 -5.62
CA SER A 119 -9.56 -5.87 -5.60
C SER A 119 -10.86 -5.06 -5.78
N ALA A 120 -10.96 -3.92 -5.13
CA ALA A 120 -12.09 -3.01 -5.26
C ALA A 120 -12.20 -2.46 -6.71
N ASP A 121 -11.07 -2.08 -7.34
CA ASP A 121 -11.04 -1.63 -8.74
C ASP A 121 -11.52 -2.71 -9.70
N ILE A 122 -11.05 -3.95 -9.56
CA ILE A 122 -11.48 -5.07 -10.41
C ILE A 122 -12.97 -5.33 -10.27
N VAL A 123 -13.49 -5.36 -9.03
CA VAL A 123 -14.93 -5.57 -8.77
C VAL A 123 -15.76 -4.45 -9.41
N ALA A 124 -15.37 -3.18 -9.21
CA ALA A 124 -16.04 -2.03 -9.80
C ALA A 124 -16.05 -2.11 -11.34
N THR A 125 -14.92 -2.46 -11.95
CA THR A 125 -14.79 -2.60 -13.40
C THR A 125 -15.71 -3.70 -13.95
N VAL A 126 -15.78 -4.86 -13.29
CA VAL A 126 -16.66 -5.96 -13.68
C VAL A 126 -18.14 -5.56 -13.59
N ILE A 127 -18.54 -4.89 -12.51
CA ILE A 127 -19.92 -4.43 -12.33
C ILE A 127 -20.31 -3.42 -13.41
N ILE A 128 -19.48 -2.41 -13.65
CA ILE A 128 -19.73 -1.36 -14.65
C ILE A 128 -19.86 -1.98 -16.04
N THR A 129 -18.99 -2.93 -16.38
CA THR A 129 -19.03 -3.63 -17.68
C THR A 129 -20.33 -4.42 -17.84
N LYS A 130 -20.76 -5.15 -16.82
CA LYS A 130 -22.05 -5.89 -16.85
C LYS A 130 -23.27 -4.97 -17.03
N ILE A 131 -23.27 -3.82 -16.36
CA ILE A 131 -24.36 -2.83 -16.48
C ILE A 131 -24.41 -2.26 -17.91
N LYS A 132 -23.24 -1.93 -18.49
CA LYS A 132 -23.18 -1.41 -19.88
C LYS A 132 -23.66 -2.42 -20.91
N LEU A 133 -23.36 -3.72 -20.71
CA LEU A 133 -23.83 -4.79 -21.62
C LEU A 133 -25.33 -5.03 -21.53
N ARG A 134 -25.97 -4.80 -20.37
CA ARG A 134 -27.42 -4.93 -20.19
C ARG A 134 -28.24 -3.79 -20.81
N LYS A 135 -27.61 -2.66 -21.09
CA LYS A 135 -28.26 -1.47 -21.67
C LYS A 135 -28.18 -1.39 -23.21
N LYS A 136 -27.46 -2.34 -23.81
CA LYS A 136 -27.40 -2.53 -25.27
C LYS A 136 -28.31 -3.68 -25.69
#